data_88541e250857b6abf54d0e6640e89faa
#
_entry.id   88541e250857b6abf54d0e6640e89faa
#
_cell.length_a   1.000
_cell.length_b   1.000
_cell.length_c   1.000
_cell.angle_alpha   90.00
_cell.angle_beta   90.00
_cell.angle_gamma   90.00
#
_symmetry.space_group_name_H-M   'P 1'
#
loop_
_entity.id
_entity.type
_entity.pdbx_description
1 polymer ?
#
loop_
_entity_poly.entity_id
_entity_poly.type
_entity_poly.pdbx_seq_one_letter_code
_entity_poly.pdbx_strand_id
1 'polypeptide(L)'
;LIGIKVISELKKENRLKFIILSVAVAELSLVLFGALPRPLNVFALFFNGLSLGCMWGVIFSFLEGRRVTDLLASLMGLSIAISSGTAKSVGLFVMEQLHISEFWMPAFIGAFAFPLLSLLGWLMTRMPQPTAADRALRSERVTLDGRARADLFLSLIHI
;
A
#
# COMPACT_ATOMS: atom_id res chain seq x y z
N LEU A 1 -9.74 -6.71 8.50
CA LEU A 1 -10.29 -8.00 8.09
C LEU A 1 -10.56 -8.07 6.59
N ILE A 2 -11.28 -7.10 5.98
CA ILE A 2 -11.61 -7.10 4.53
C ILE A 2 -10.34 -7.08 3.68
N GLY A 3 -9.36 -6.20 3.97
CA GLY A 3 -8.11 -6.12 3.23
C GLY A 3 -7.31 -7.42 3.26
N ILE A 4 -7.25 -8.10 4.41
CA ILE A 4 -6.53 -9.37 4.55
C ILE A 4 -7.17 -10.45 3.65
N LYS A 5 -8.50 -10.52 3.63
CA LYS A 5 -9.20 -11.47 2.77
C LYS A 5 -8.93 -11.21 1.28
N VAL A 6 -9.07 -9.96 0.85
CA VAL A 6 -8.80 -9.57 -0.54
C VAL A 6 -7.36 -9.92 -0.94
N ILE A 7 -6.37 -9.62 -0.08
CA ILE A 7 -4.96 -9.89 -0.36
C ILE A 7 -4.66 -11.38 -0.40
N SER A 8 -5.26 -12.17 0.50
CA SER A 8 -5.02 -13.63 0.57
C SER A 8 -5.60 -14.40 -0.62
N GLU A 9 -6.69 -13.92 -1.19
CA GLU A 9 -7.37 -14.54 -2.34
C GLU A 9 -6.84 -14.02 -3.70
N LEU A 10 -5.98 -13.00 -3.70
CA LEU A 10 -5.51 -12.35 -4.91
C LEU A 10 -4.53 -13.24 -5.69
N LYS A 11 -4.94 -13.70 -6.86
CA LYS A 11 -4.09 -14.48 -7.79
C LYS A 11 -2.90 -13.62 -8.25
N LYS A 12 -1.74 -14.25 -8.46
CA LYS A 12 -0.50 -13.58 -8.89
C LYS A 12 -0.68 -12.71 -10.13
N GLU A 13 -1.48 -13.17 -11.08
CA GLU A 13 -1.78 -12.49 -12.35
C GLU A 13 -2.53 -11.17 -12.16
N ASN A 14 -3.32 -11.07 -11.10
CA ASN A 14 -4.13 -9.89 -10.80
C ASN A 14 -3.44 -8.88 -9.88
N ARG A 15 -2.27 -9.20 -9.33
CA ARG A 15 -1.56 -8.30 -8.39
C ARG A 15 -1.20 -6.97 -9.01
N LEU A 16 -0.69 -6.96 -10.25
CA LEU A 16 -0.37 -5.72 -10.94
C LEU A 16 -1.61 -4.85 -11.17
N LYS A 17 -2.69 -5.48 -11.68
CA LYS A 17 -3.96 -4.78 -11.91
C LYS A 17 -4.50 -4.18 -10.60
N PHE A 18 -4.38 -4.93 -9.51
CA PHE A 18 -4.80 -4.47 -8.19
C PHE A 18 -3.95 -3.28 -7.71
N ILE A 19 -2.61 -3.32 -7.87
CA ILE A 19 -1.72 -2.21 -7.52
C ILE A 19 -2.10 -0.97 -8.31
N ILE A 20 -2.19 -1.07 -9.65
CA ILE A 20 -2.54 0.07 -10.51
C ILE A 20 -3.91 0.63 -10.15
N LEU A 21 -4.91 -0.23 -9.94
CA LEU A 21 -6.25 0.18 -9.54
C LEU A 21 -6.24 0.88 -8.17
N SER A 22 -5.49 0.36 -7.20
CA SER A 22 -5.37 0.97 -5.88
C SER A 22 -4.74 2.35 -5.95
N VAL A 23 -3.67 2.52 -6.75
CA VAL A 23 -3.04 3.83 -6.94
C VAL A 23 -3.99 4.79 -7.66
N ALA A 24 -4.74 4.30 -8.67
CA ALA A 24 -5.73 5.11 -9.37
C ALA A 24 -6.88 5.56 -8.45
N VAL A 25 -7.39 4.68 -7.60
CA VAL A 25 -8.42 5.03 -6.59
C VAL A 25 -7.87 6.02 -5.56
N ALA A 26 -6.62 5.83 -5.13
CA ALA A 26 -5.96 6.78 -4.23
C ALA A 26 -5.84 8.17 -4.88
N GLU A 27 -5.39 8.26 -6.12
CA GLU A 27 -5.28 9.52 -6.85
C GLU A 27 -6.64 10.17 -7.06
N LEU A 28 -7.65 9.42 -7.52
CA LEU A 28 -9.01 9.92 -7.66
C LEU A 28 -9.55 10.48 -6.32
N SER A 29 -9.24 9.82 -5.21
CA SER A 29 -9.63 10.28 -3.88
C SER A 29 -8.96 11.61 -3.52
N LEU A 30 -7.70 11.83 -3.92
CA LEU A 30 -7.00 13.11 -3.70
C LEU A 30 -7.58 14.23 -4.57
N VAL A 31 -7.96 13.93 -5.81
CA VAL A 31 -8.67 14.88 -6.68
C VAL A 31 -10.03 15.26 -6.06
N LEU A 32 -10.78 14.27 -5.56
CA LEU A 32 -12.05 14.51 -4.86
C LEU A 32 -11.84 15.34 -3.59
N PHE A 33 -10.74 15.11 -2.85
CA PHE A 33 -10.40 15.91 -1.68
C PHE A 33 -10.20 17.39 -2.03
N GLY A 34 -9.58 17.68 -3.17
CA GLY A 34 -9.42 19.06 -3.67
C GLY A 34 -10.72 19.69 -4.18
N ALA A 35 -11.60 18.89 -4.79
CA ALA A 35 -12.81 19.37 -5.48
C ALA A 35 -14.03 19.51 -4.55
N LEU A 36 -14.14 18.68 -3.50
CA LEU A 36 -15.30 18.67 -2.63
C LEU A 36 -15.27 19.78 -1.57
N PRO A 37 -16.42 20.38 -1.22
CA PRO A 37 -16.50 21.34 -0.13
C PRO A 37 -16.33 20.66 1.23
N ARG A 38 -15.86 21.43 2.24
CA ARG A 38 -15.83 20.99 3.64
C ARG A 38 -17.26 20.82 4.18
N PRO A 39 -17.55 19.77 4.99
CA PRO A 39 -16.64 18.73 5.49
C PRO A 39 -16.60 17.46 4.62
N LEU A 40 -17.25 17.43 3.45
CA LEU A 40 -17.39 16.23 2.60
C LEU A 40 -16.03 15.73 2.08
N ASN A 41 -15.06 16.60 1.90
CA ASN A 41 -13.72 16.25 1.44
C ASN A 41 -13.00 15.24 2.34
N VAL A 42 -13.33 15.18 3.65
CA VAL A 42 -12.73 14.22 4.57
C VAL A 42 -13.06 12.77 4.20
N PHE A 43 -14.25 12.52 3.64
CA PHE A 43 -14.61 11.17 3.19
C PHE A 43 -13.72 10.67 2.03
N ALA A 44 -13.23 11.58 1.20
CA ALA A 44 -12.28 11.21 0.15
C ALA A 44 -10.96 10.64 0.73
N LEU A 45 -10.46 11.20 1.82
CA LEU A 45 -9.27 10.70 2.49
C LEU A 45 -9.45 9.30 3.09
N PHE A 46 -10.67 8.94 3.51
CA PHE A 46 -10.98 7.59 3.94
C PHE A 46 -10.75 6.57 2.82
N PHE A 47 -11.24 6.84 1.62
CA PHE A 47 -11.04 5.96 0.46
C PHE A 47 -9.57 5.92 0.03
N ASN A 48 -8.85 7.04 0.13
CA ASN A 48 -7.41 7.08 -0.10
C ASN A 48 -6.67 6.14 0.86
N GLY A 49 -6.90 6.27 2.16
CA GLY A 49 -6.28 5.44 3.18
C GLY A 49 -6.61 3.95 3.03
N LEU A 50 -7.87 3.62 2.72
CA LEU A 50 -8.30 2.24 2.48
C LEU A 50 -7.56 1.62 1.29
N SER A 51 -7.47 2.35 0.19
CA SER A 51 -6.81 1.90 -1.04
C SER A 51 -5.32 1.66 -0.82
N LEU A 52 -4.61 2.61 -0.21
CA LEU A 52 -3.19 2.50 0.10
C LEU A 52 -2.89 1.40 1.12
N GLY A 53 -3.77 1.22 2.11
CA GLY A 53 -3.64 0.14 3.09
C GLY A 53 -3.73 -1.25 2.46
N CYS A 54 -4.66 -1.44 1.51
CA CYS A 54 -4.75 -2.69 0.76
C CYS A 54 -3.52 -2.91 -0.14
N MET A 55 -3.04 -1.87 -0.82
CA MET A 55 -1.84 -1.91 -1.66
C MET A 55 -0.60 -2.32 -0.86
N TRP A 56 -0.43 -1.77 0.36
CA TRP A 56 0.66 -2.12 1.27
C TRP A 56 0.77 -3.63 1.50
N GLY A 57 -0.35 -4.29 1.80
CA GLY A 57 -0.37 -5.74 2.02
C GLY A 57 0.00 -6.54 0.77
N VAL A 58 -0.40 -6.08 -0.43
CA VAL A 58 0.02 -6.71 -1.69
C VAL A 58 1.52 -6.54 -1.90
N ILE A 59 2.08 -5.33 -1.69
CA ILE A 59 3.52 -5.09 -1.81
C ILE A 59 4.29 -6.00 -0.85
N PHE A 60 3.87 -6.09 0.41
CA PHE A 60 4.51 -6.96 1.40
C PHE A 60 4.50 -8.43 0.97
N SER A 61 3.42 -8.88 0.31
CA SER A 61 3.31 -10.25 -0.20
C SER A 61 4.35 -10.63 -1.28
N PHE A 62 4.98 -9.65 -1.94
CA PHE A 62 6.10 -9.89 -2.86
C PHE A 62 7.43 -10.10 -2.13
N LEU A 63 7.55 -9.57 -0.93
CA LEU A 63 8.75 -9.64 -0.11
C LEU A 63 8.76 -10.89 0.78
N GLU A 64 7.56 -11.32 1.20
CA GLU A 64 7.36 -12.45 2.11
C GLU A 64 7.85 -13.77 1.51
N GLY A 65 8.45 -14.62 2.35
CA GLY A 65 8.90 -15.97 1.99
C GLY A 65 10.22 -16.01 1.22
N ARG A 66 11.06 -14.99 1.35
CA ARG A 66 12.46 -14.97 0.87
C ARG A 66 13.42 -15.07 2.04
N ARG A 67 14.62 -15.62 1.81
CA ARG A 67 15.68 -15.67 2.85
C ARG A 67 16.04 -14.30 3.43
N VAL A 68 15.88 -13.25 2.62
CA VAL A 68 16.18 -11.87 2.98
C VAL A 68 14.93 -11.05 3.35
N THR A 69 13.82 -11.73 3.71
CA THR A 69 12.56 -11.04 4.05
C THR A 69 12.74 -10.00 5.14
N ASP A 70 13.50 -10.32 6.20
CA ASP A 70 13.73 -9.41 7.32
C ASP A 70 14.51 -8.16 6.91
N LEU A 71 15.53 -8.33 6.06
CA LEU A 71 16.27 -7.21 5.48
C LEU A 71 15.38 -6.33 4.62
N LEU A 72 14.58 -6.95 3.74
CA LEU A 72 13.66 -6.22 2.87
C LEU A 72 12.58 -5.48 3.67
N ALA A 73 12.05 -6.11 4.73
CA ALA A 73 11.08 -5.47 5.63
C ALA A 73 11.70 -4.29 6.39
N SER A 74 12.95 -4.42 6.84
CA SER A 74 13.68 -3.34 7.51
C SER A 74 13.95 -2.17 6.57
N LEU A 75 14.37 -2.43 5.32
CA LEU A 75 14.55 -1.40 4.30
C LEU A 75 13.23 -0.69 3.96
N MET A 76 12.14 -1.44 3.93
CA MET A 76 10.81 -0.87 3.72
C MET A 76 10.40 0.04 4.89
N GLY A 77 10.67 -0.36 6.13
CA GLY A 77 10.45 0.46 7.32
C GLY A 77 11.28 1.75 7.31
N LEU A 78 12.56 1.66 6.95
CA LEU A 78 13.45 2.81 6.79
C LEU A 78 12.93 3.77 5.70
N SER A 79 12.44 3.24 4.59
CA SER A 79 11.86 4.04 3.50
C SER A 79 10.65 4.85 3.96
N ILE A 80 9.79 4.30 4.85
CA ILE A 80 8.66 5.03 5.43
C ILE A 80 9.14 6.20 6.27
N ALA A 81 10.16 5.98 7.11
CA ALA A 81 10.70 7.03 7.97
C ALA A 81 11.26 8.21 7.16
N ILE A 82 12.03 7.92 6.09
CA ILE A 82 12.58 8.94 5.20
C ILE A 82 11.50 9.63 4.39
N SER A 83 10.52 8.88 3.87
CA SER A 83 9.46 9.41 3.00
C SER A 83 8.57 10.43 3.72
N SER A 84 8.39 10.30 5.02
CA SER A 84 7.61 11.25 5.83
C SER A 84 8.20 12.67 5.80
N GLY A 85 9.52 12.80 5.96
CA GLY A 85 10.22 14.08 5.87
C GLY A 85 10.23 14.64 4.44
N THR A 86 10.53 13.78 3.47
CA THR A 86 10.56 14.13 2.05
C THR A 86 9.19 14.63 1.57
N ALA A 87 8.10 13.94 1.96
CA ALA A 87 6.74 14.34 1.58
C ALA A 87 6.38 15.73 2.09
N LYS A 88 6.77 16.08 3.34
CA LYS A 88 6.58 17.43 3.88
C LYS A 88 7.35 18.48 3.10
N SER A 89 8.62 18.22 2.79
CA SER A 89 9.46 19.16 2.04
C SER A 89 8.92 19.38 0.61
N VAL A 90 8.51 18.31 -0.07
CA VAL A 90 7.89 18.40 -1.40
C VAL A 90 6.55 19.13 -1.35
N GLY A 91 5.73 18.87 -0.33
CA GLY A 91 4.46 19.56 -0.14
C GLY A 91 4.64 21.08 0.05
N LEU A 92 5.58 21.48 0.92
CA LEU A 92 5.91 22.89 1.13
C LEU A 92 6.43 23.53 -0.16
N PHE A 93 7.34 22.89 -0.87
CA PHE A 93 7.85 23.37 -2.15
C PHE A 93 6.74 23.61 -3.17
N VAL A 94 5.79 22.68 -3.30
CA VAL A 94 4.65 22.79 -4.22
C VAL A 94 3.74 23.98 -3.84
N MET A 95 3.49 24.17 -2.55
CA MET A 95 2.65 25.26 -2.08
C MET A 95 3.34 26.62 -2.20
N GLU A 96 4.61 26.71 -1.85
CA GLU A 96 5.34 27.98 -1.79
C GLU A 96 5.86 28.44 -3.17
N GLN A 97 6.40 27.51 -3.96
CA GLN A 97 7.01 27.86 -5.26
C GLN A 97 6.02 27.79 -6.42
N LEU A 98 5.10 26.82 -6.41
CA LEU A 98 4.12 26.66 -7.47
C LEU A 98 2.77 27.31 -7.14
N HIS A 99 2.63 27.88 -5.94
CA HIS A 99 1.41 28.55 -5.46
C HIS A 99 0.14 27.70 -5.55
N ILE A 100 0.30 26.37 -5.40
CA ILE A 100 -0.82 25.42 -5.40
C ILE A 100 -1.44 25.41 -3.99
N SER A 101 -2.77 25.52 -3.91
CA SER A 101 -3.47 25.49 -2.62
C SER A 101 -3.27 24.17 -1.87
N GLU A 102 -3.35 24.22 -0.54
CA GLU A 102 -3.19 23.04 0.33
C GLU A 102 -4.13 21.87 0.00
N PHE A 103 -5.33 22.18 -0.56
CA PHE A 103 -6.32 21.17 -0.95
C PHE A 103 -5.96 20.43 -2.25
N TRP A 104 -5.34 21.13 -3.19
CA TRP A 104 -4.94 20.56 -4.47
C TRP A 104 -3.51 20.01 -4.49
N MET A 105 -2.69 20.40 -3.50
CA MET A 105 -1.31 19.95 -3.38
C MET A 105 -1.19 18.41 -3.37
N PRO A 106 -2.01 17.64 -2.61
CA PRO A 106 -1.91 16.19 -2.60
C PRO A 106 -2.20 15.56 -3.97
N ALA A 107 -3.25 16.03 -4.67
CA ALA A 107 -3.59 15.54 -6.01
C ALA A 107 -2.51 15.90 -7.03
N PHE A 108 -1.92 17.08 -6.94
CA PHE A 108 -0.83 17.49 -7.83
C PHE A 108 0.39 16.58 -7.67
N ILE A 109 0.80 16.29 -6.44
CA ILE A 109 1.92 15.36 -6.16
C ILE A 109 1.56 13.94 -6.58
N GLY A 110 0.32 13.51 -6.32
CA GLY A 110 -0.20 12.20 -6.68
C GLY A 110 -0.19 11.95 -8.18
N ALA A 111 -0.50 12.96 -8.99
CA ALA A 111 -0.44 12.86 -10.45
C ALA A 111 0.96 12.53 -10.98
N PHE A 112 2.03 13.02 -10.33
CA PHE A 112 3.41 12.63 -10.64
C PHE A 112 3.78 11.29 -10.03
N ALA A 113 3.26 10.97 -8.85
CA ALA A 113 3.53 9.70 -8.19
C ALA A 113 2.85 8.52 -8.90
N PHE A 114 1.68 8.72 -9.50
CA PHE A 114 0.89 7.69 -10.16
C PHE A 114 1.67 6.90 -11.24
N PRO A 115 2.29 7.54 -12.27
CA PRO A 115 3.06 6.81 -13.28
C PRO A 115 4.29 6.14 -12.68
N LEU A 116 4.98 6.79 -11.71
CA LEU A 116 6.14 6.22 -11.04
C LEU A 116 5.77 4.95 -10.26
N LEU A 117 4.71 5.00 -9.43
CA LEU A 117 4.24 3.86 -8.66
C LEU A 117 3.72 2.73 -9.55
N SER A 118 3.06 3.07 -10.67
CA SER A 118 2.61 2.09 -11.66
C SER A 118 3.79 1.38 -12.32
N LEU A 119 4.85 2.11 -12.66
CA LEU A 119 6.10 1.54 -13.19
C LEU A 119 6.79 0.65 -12.16
N LEU A 120 6.92 1.09 -10.91
CA LEU A 120 7.52 0.30 -9.85
C LEU A 120 6.70 -0.96 -9.56
N GLY A 121 5.37 -0.87 -9.56
CA GLY A 121 4.47 -2.02 -9.43
C GLY A 121 4.68 -3.03 -10.58
N TRP A 122 4.84 -2.54 -11.80
CA TRP A 122 5.16 -3.40 -12.95
C TRP A 122 6.54 -4.06 -12.80
N LEU A 123 7.57 -3.33 -12.38
CA LEU A 123 8.89 -3.89 -12.11
C LEU A 123 8.84 -4.97 -11.01
N MET A 124 8.04 -4.80 -9.98
CA MET A 124 7.85 -5.82 -8.95
C MET A 124 7.31 -7.14 -9.51
N THR A 125 6.45 -7.10 -10.52
CA THR A 125 5.96 -8.34 -11.17
C THR A 125 7.03 -9.09 -11.95
N ARG A 126 8.13 -8.42 -12.33
CA ARG A 126 9.29 -9.01 -13.00
C ARG A 126 10.28 -9.65 -12.04
N MET A 127 10.08 -9.52 -10.73
CA MET A 127 10.96 -10.15 -9.76
C MET A 127 10.91 -11.68 -9.88
N PRO A 128 12.08 -12.36 -9.83
CA PRO A 128 12.13 -13.83 -9.90
C PRO A 128 11.36 -14.45 -8.74
N GLN A 129 10.80 -15.62 -8.99
CA GLN A 129 10.07 -16.39 -7.98
C GLN A 129 11.01 -16.81 -6.84
N PRO A 130 10.50 -16.99 -5.60
CA PRO A 130 11.27 -17.56 -4.51
C PRO A 130 11.89 -18.90 -4.93
N THR A 131 13.17 -19.08 -4.61
CA THR A 131 13.92 -20.30 -4.92
C THR A 131 13.43 -21.50 -4.11
N ALA A 132 13.89 -22.71 -4.44
CA ALA A 132 13.61 -23.90 -3.64
C ALA A 132 14.14 -23.76 -2.20
N ALA A 133 15.31 -23.10 -2.02
CA ALA A 133 15.87 -22.80 -0.71
C ALA A 133 15.02 -21.81 0.09
N ASP A 134 14.44 -20.79 -0.58
CA ASP A 134 13.50 -19.85 0.06
C ASP A 134 12.24 -20.58 0.53
N ARG A 135 11.74 -21.53 -0.27
CA ARG A 135 10.52 -22.30 0.05
C ARG A 135 10.75 -23.26 1.21
N ALA A 136 11.92 -23.87 1.29
CA ALA A 136 12.27 -24.80 2.39
C ALA A 136 12.32 -24.11 3.77
N LEU A 137 12.63 -22.80 3.80
CA LEU A 137 12.65 -21.99 5.01
C LEU A 137 11.30 -21.35 5.34
N ARG A 138 10.31 -21.50 4.47
CA ARG A 138 8.99 -20.92 4.67
C ARG A 138 8.17 -21.83 5.57
N SER A 139 7.67 -21.31 6.69
CA SER A 139 6.62 -21.97 7.46
C SER A 139 5.37 -22.16 6.56
N GLU A 140 4.76 -23.35 6.62
CA GLU A 140 3.53 -23.60 5.86
C GLU A 140 2.46 -22.57 6.24
N ARG A 141 1.84 -22.00 5.23
CA ARG A 141 0.76 -21.03 5.43
C ARG A 141 -0.48 -21.81 5.90
N VAL A 142 -0.77 -21.74 7.18
CA VAL A 142 -1.99 -22.32 7.74
C VAL A 142 -3.19 -21.57 7.17
N THR A 143 -4.01 -22.25 6.37
CA THR A 143 -5.30 -21.73 5.91
C THR A 143 -6.29 -21.81 7.06
N LEU A 144 -6.44 -20.70 7.79
CA LEU A 144 -7.42 -20.60 8.86
C LEU A 144 -8.82 -20.47 8.23
N ASP A 145 -9.75 -21.33 8.62
CA ASP A 145 -11.15 -21.17 8.31
C ASP A 145 -11.76 -20.01 9.14
N GLY A 146 -13.04 -19.67 8.92
CA GLY A 146 -13.67 -18.53 9.56
C GLY A 146 -13.75 -18.67 11.11
N ARG A 147 -13.88 -19.88 11.64
CA ARG A 147 -13.92 -20.17 13.07
C ARG A 147 -12.56 -20.06 13.71
N ALA A 148 -11.55 -20.68 13.11
CA ALA A 148 -10.17 -20.61 13.58
C ALA A 148 -9.62 -19.17 13.57
N ARG A 149 -10.06 -18.32 12.62
CA ARG A 149 -9.74 -16.88 12.64
C ARG A 149 -10.38 -16.13 13.79
N ALA A 150 -11.66 -16.44 14.10
CA ALA A 150 -12.35 -15.83 15.24
C ALA A 150 -11.71 -16.24 16.56
N ASP A 151 -11.36 -17.51 16.72
CA ASP A 151 -10.72 -18.03 17.93
C ASP A 151 -9.32 -17.41 18.13
N LEU A 152 -8.54 -17.28 17.04
CA LEU A 152 -7.24 -16.60 17.09
C LEU A 152 -7.40 -15.13 17.49
N PHE A 153 -8.39 -14.44 16.95
CA PHE A 153 -8.66 -13.04 17.28
C PHE A 153 -9.08 -12.87 18.73
N LEU A 154 -9.95 -13.76 19.22
CA LEU A 154 -10.37 -13.75 20.62
C LEU A 154 -9.21 -14.07 21.57
N SER A 155 -8.31 -14.99 21.21
CA SER A 155 -7.13 -15.31 22.01
C SER A 155 -6.16 -14.13 22.12
N LEU A 156 -6.03 -13.30 21.05
CA LEU A 156 -5.19 -12.10 21.06
C LEU A 156 -5.77 -10.95 21.92
N ILE A 157 -7.08 -10.91 22.11
CA ILE A 157 -7.73 -9.88 22.96
C ILE A 157 -7.57 -10.24 24.46
N HIS A 158 -7.34 -11.52 24.79
CA HIS A 158 -7.18 -11.99 26.17
C HIS A 158 -5.73 -11.97 26.69
N ILE A 159 -4.76 -11.51 25.88
CA ILE A 159 -3.38 -11.25 26.30
C ILE A 159 -3.22 -9.77 26.67
#